data_ed746078e642c7b24a4d0654e91b5b72
#
_entry.id   ed746078e642c7b24a4d0654e91b5b72
#
_cell.length_a   1.000
_cell.length_b   1.000
_cell.length_c   1.000
_cell.angle_alpha   90.00
_cell.angle_beta   90.00
_cell.angle_gamma   90.00
#
_symmetry.space_group_name_H-M   'P 1'
#
loop_
_entity.id
_entity.type
_entity.pdbx_description
1 polymer ?
#
loop_
_entity_poly.entity_id
_entity_poly.type
_entity_poly.pdbx_seq_one_letter_code
_entity_poly.pdbx_strand_id
1 'polypeptide(L)'
;MDEEIVLNILLKAGYQAYLVGGCVRSNIAYLPYFDVDICTDADFDTLCELFSKYNIKKFKEYSSIHFKYDIMTYEITTFRKELKYKNNKPIKIELCNSIEEDYVRRDFTINALYAGIDGGVIDPSGDGINDFENKIIRCIGNTHDKLMEDNTRVLRAIRLSFTLGFKLDEEITDFILLNKDVFKTLSKEFIHSELDKIFEGDYVKDFFDFVDEYNLKSYLHLEYDKIVPALGWGIWAQIETDINFCKFDRDAINKIKELVRKKKIDKYDLYYNEFILVLLACMILKKKSALIEFALMPIHNRSDIDINNNDLLEIIDKKYMNKCFKDIEKAILDRKIRNKKKSIIRYVKKWYKKQEK
;
A
#
# COMPACT_ATOMS: atom_id res chain seq x y z
N MET A 1 12.32 -3.41 17.82
CA MET A 1 12.44 -4.67 18.60
C MET A 1 12.58 -5.75 17.57
N ASP A 2 13.57 -6.58 17.73
CA ASP A 2 13.78 -7.71 16.83
C ASP A 2 12.67 -8.73 17.10
N GLU A 3 12.15 -9.42 16.08
CA GLU A 3 11.19 -10.51 16.25
C GLU A 3 11.69 -11.59 17.21
N GLU A 4 13.02 -11.83 17.26
CA GLU A 4 13.63 -12.72 18.23
C GLU A 4 13.33 -12.33 19.68
N ILE A 5 13.22 -11.04 19.99
CA ILE A 5 12.88 -10.60 21.35
C ILE A 5 11.45 -11.00 21.70
N VAL A 6 10.51 -10.87 20.76
CA VAL A 6 9.12 -11.24 20.98
C VAL A 6 8.98 -12.74 21.15
N LEU A 7 9.62 -13.54 20.28
CA LEU A 7 9.67 -14.98 20.40
C LEU A 7 10.27 -15.40 21.75
N ASN A 8 11.38 -14.79 22.16
CA ASN A 8 12.04 -15.07 23.43
C ASN A 8 11.18 -14.77 24.67
N ILE A 9 10.28 -13.77 24.63
CA ILE A 9 9.34 -13.50 25.73
C ILE A 9 8.43 -14.70 25.93
N LEU A 10 7.86 -15.25 24.86
CA LEU A 10 6.97 -16.40 24.91
C LEU A 10 7.72 -17.69 25.32
N LEU A 11 8.86 -17.97 24.69
CA LEU A 11 9.69 -19.15 24.96
C LEU A 11 10.18 -19.19 26.42
N LYS A 12 10.63 -18.06 26.97
CA LYS A 12 11.07 -17.96 28.38
C LYS A 12 9.91 -18.13 29.38
N ALA A 13 8.68 -17.84 28.95
CA ALA A 13 7.46 -18.09 29.72
C ALA A 13 7.01 -19.56 29.62
N GLY A 14 7.68 -20.38 28.80
CA GLY A 14 7.40 -21.82 28.64
C GLY A 14 6.43 -22.15 27.52
N TYR A 15 6.13 -21.20 26.64
CA TYR A 15 5.21 -21.37 25.52
C TYR A 15 5.95 -21.60 24.21
N GLN A 16 5.31 -22.30 23.27
CA GLN A 16 5.75 -22.36 21.88
C GLN A 16 5.59 -20.98 21.22
N ALA A 17 6.49 -20.62 20.29
CA ALA A 17 6.41 -19.39 19.55
C ALA A 17 7.04 -19.54 18.17
N TYR A 18 6.29 -19.16 17.14
CA TYR A 18 6.74 -19.26 15.75
C TYR A 18 6.33 -17.99 14.99
N LEU A 19 7.21 -17.52 14.12
CA LEU A 19 6.83 -16.62 13.04
C LEU A 19 5.95 -17.38 12.05
N VAL A 20 5.03 -16.72 11.36
CA VAL A 20 4.14 -17.37 10.39
C VAL A 20 3.66 -16.38 9.32
N GLY A 21 3.16 -16.86 8.20
CA GLY A 21 2.51 -16.02 7.21
C GLY A 21 3.47 -15.21 6.34
N GLY A 22 3.12 -13.92 6.14
CA GLY A 22 3.83 -13.04 5.22
C GLY A 22 5.30 -12.80 5.57
N CYS A 23 5.63 -12.67 6.85
CA CYS A 23 7.00 -12.42 7.30
C CYS A 23 7.93 -13.63 7.03
N VAL A 24 7.46 -14.86 7.25
CA VAL A 24 8.24 -16.07 6.94
C VAL A 24 8.50 -16.18 5.44
N ARG A 25 7.46 -16.00 4.63
CA ARG A 25 7.61 -16.00 3.17
C ARG A 25 8.58 -14.92 2.67
N SER A 26 8.48 -13.71 3.21
CA SER A 26 9.38 -12.61 2.86
C SER A 26 10.81 -12.88 3.29
N ASN A 27 11.01 -13.50 4.46
CA ASN A 27 12.33 -13.89 4.94
C ASN A 27 12.98 -14.94 4.01
N ILE A 28 12.23 -15.98 3.58
CA ILE A 28 12.71 -16.96 2.60
C ILE A 28 13.09 -16.28 1.27
N ALA A 29 12.35 -15.24 0.86
CA ALA A 29 12.60 -14.48 -0.36
C ALA A 29 13.69 -13.40 -0.21
N TYR A 30 14.26 -13.21 0.98
CA TYR A 30 15.17 -12.10 1.31
C TYR A 30 14.58 -10.70 1.03
N LEU A 31 13.25 -10.57 1.23
CA LEU A 31 12.52 -9.31 1.03
C LEU A 31 12.25 -8.64 2.38
N PRO A 32 12.25 -7.30 2.44
CA PRO A 32 11.89 -6.59 3.66
C PRO A 32 10.41 -6.80 4.00
N TYR A 33 10.09 -6.80 5.29
CA TYR A 33 8.72 -6.83 5.81
C TYR A 33 8.63 -5.95 7.06
N PHE A 34 7.42 -5.50 7.36
CA PHE A 34 7.13 -4.60 8.48
C PHE A 34 6.02 -5.14 9.39
N ASP A 35 5.27 -6.13 8.92
CA ASP A 35 4.25 -6.83 9.67
C ASP A 35 4.78 -8.21 10.06
N VAL A 36 4.78 -8.48 11.36
CA VAL A 36 5.29 -9.72 11.96
C VAL A 36 4.13 -10.46 12.60
N ASP A 37 3.78 -11.57 11.99
CA ASP A 37 2.76 -12.49 12.50
C ASP A 37 3.44 -13.58 13.33
N ILE A 38 3.00 -13.73 14.59
CA ILE A 38 3.50 -14.74 15.53
C ILE A 38 2.32 -15.59 16.00
N CYS A 39 2.54 -16.88 16.10
CA CYS A 39 1.57 -17.79 16.69
C CYS A 39 2.20 -18.58 17.85
N THR A 40 1.38 -18.95 18.82
CA THR A 40 1.81 -19.53 20.11
C THR A 40 0.68 -20.38 20.70
N ASP A 41 1.01 -21.26 21.65
CA ASP A 41 0.05 -21.95 22.50
C ASP A 41 -0.33 -21.17 23.79
N ALA A 42 0.27 -19.99 24.01
CA ALA A 42 -0.14 -19.08 25.09
C ALA A 42 -1.58 -18.60 24.86
N ASP A 43 -2.41 -18.62 25.90
CA ASP A 43 -3.78 -18.13 25.83
C ASP A 43 -3.86 -16.59 25.82
N PHE A 44 -5.05 -16.07 25.53
CA PHE A 44 -5.28 -14.63 25.39
C PHE A 44 -4.93 -13.82 26.65
N ASP A 45 -5.25 -14.33 27.83
CA ASP A 45 -5.01 -13.60 29.09
C ASP A 45 -3.50 -13.58 29.41
N THR A 46 -2.81 -14.68 29.17
CA THR A 46 -1.33 -14.78 29.23
C THR A 46 -0.67 -13.81 28.26
N LEU A 47 -1.16 -13.72 27.01
CA LEU A 47 -0.63 -12.75 26.03
C LEU A 47 -0.80 -11.30 26.52
N CYS A 48 -1.97 -10.97 27.09
CA CYS A 48 -2.22 -9.66 27.66
C CYS A 48 -1.28 -9.31 28.83
N GLU A 49 -0.90 -10.29 29.64
CA GLU A 49 0.02 -10.12 30.76
C GLU A 49 1.46 -9.95 30.29
N LEU A 50 1.97 -10.88 29.49
CA LEU A 50 3.35 -10.88 28.99
C LEU A 50 3.70 -9.63 28.20
N PHE A 51 2.74 -9.10 27.44
CA PHE A 51 2.92 -7.93 26.59
C PHE A 51 2.32 -6.64 27.18
N SER A 52 1.95 -6.63 28.47
CA SER A 52 1.30 -5.49 29.16
C SER A 52 2.07 -4.18 29.11
N LYS A 53 3.41 -4.25 28.99
CA LYS A 53 4.28 -3.05 28.85
C LYS A 53 4.21 -2.37 27.49
N TYR A 54 3.63 -3.02 26.49
CA TYR A 54 3.41 -2.45 25.16
C TYR A 54 2.00 -1.91 25.03
N ASN A 55 1.78 -0.96 24.13
CA ASN A 55 0.44 -0.43 23.85
C ASN A 55 -0.36 -1.42 22.98
N ILE A 56 -0.85 -2.50 23.60
CA ILE A 56 -1.53 -3.59 22.91
C ILE A 56 -2.99 -3.25 22.58
N LYS A 57 -3.41 -3.56 21.35
CA LYS A 57 -4.81 -3.70 20.97
C LYS A 57 -5.22 -5.15 21.16
N LYS A 58 -6.39 -5.37 21.76
CA LYS A 58 -6.87 -6.68 22.21
C LYS A 58 -8.03 -7.15 21.35
N PHE A 59 -7.93 -8.36 20.79
CA PHE A 59 -8.96 -8.99 19.95
C PHE A 59 -9.33 -10.35 20.56
N LYS A 60 -10.11 -10.30 21.64
CA LYS A 60 -10.44 -11.48 22.44
C LYS A 60 -11.19 -12.55 21.63
N GLU A 61 -12.04 -12.13 20.70
CA GLU A 61 -12.80 -12.99 19.81
C GLU A 61 -11.93 -13.86 18.88
N TYR A 62 -10.68 -13.42 18.62
CA TYR A 62 -9.71 -14.14 17.79
C TYR A 62 -8.52 -14.68 18.60
N SER A 63 -8.52 -14.51 19.94
CA SER A 63 -7.41 -14.82 20.83
C SER A 63 -6.09 -14.20 20.33
N SER A 64 -6.11 -12.89 20.05
CA SER A 64 -5.00 -12.17 19.40
C SER A 64 -4.77 -10.82 20.06
N ILE A 65 -3.50 -10.39 20.06
CA ILE A 65 -3.07 -9.04 20.45
C ILE A 65 -2.24 -8.43 19.35
N HIS A 66 -2.38 -7.11 19.13
CA HIS A 66 -1.59 -6.37 18.17
C HIS A 66 -0.91 -5.18 18.84
N PHE A 67 0.31 -4.87 18.47
CA PHE A 67 1.01 -3.67 18.90
C PHE A 67 2.02 -3.21 17.85
N LYS A 68 2.39 -1.92 17.95
CA LYS A 68 3.48 -1.37 17.15
C LYS A 68 4.69 -1.12 18.03
N TYR A 69 5.86 -1.43 17.51
CA TYR A 69 7.12 -1.06 18.11
C TYR A 69 8.09 -0.59 17.02
N ASP A 70 8.49 0.67 17.10
CA ASP A 70 9.22 1.35 16.05
C ASP A 70 8.45 1.33 14.73
N ILE A 71 9.05 0.89 13.65
CA ILE A 71 8.42 0.75 12.33
C ILE A 71 7.66 -0.56 12.13
N MET A 72 7.82 -1.52 13.05
CA MET A 72 7.25 -2.87 12.94
C MET A 72 5.86 -2.96 13.59
N THR A 73 4.96 -3.70 12.97
CA THR A 73 3.67 -4.10 13.54
C THR A 73 3.74 -5.57 13.91
N TYR A 74 3.34 -5.90 15.13
CA TYR A 74 3.29 -7.27 15.63
C TYR A 74 1.86 -7.71 15.83
N GLU A 75 1.51 -8.88 15.31
CA GLU A 75 0.29 -9.61 15.62
C GLU A 75 0.67 -10.93 16.28
N ILE A 76 0.22 -11.16 17.51
CA ILE A 76 0.45 -12.42 18.22
C ILE A 76 -0.89 -13.09 18.42
N THR A 77 -1.04 -14.31 17.91
CA THR A 77 -2.28 -15.07 17.90
C THR A 77 -2.08 -16.44 18.54
N THR A 78 -3.00 -16.84 19.43
CA THR A 78 -3.04 -18.20 19.97
C THR A 78 -3.39 -19.20 18.89
N PHE A 79 -2.74 -20.40 18.89
CA PHE A 79 -3.12 -21.51 18.02
C PHE A 79 -4.59 -21.83 18.15
N ARG A 80 -5.28 -21.95 17.02
CA ARG A 80 -6.72 -22.19 17.01
C ARG A 80 -7.19 -22.93 15.77
N LYS A 81 -8.35 -23.56 15.90
CA LYS A 81 -9.19 -24.05 14.80
C LYS A 81 -10.33 -23.06 14.59
N GLU A 82 -10.74 -22.87 13.36
CA GLU A 82 -11.89 -22.04 13.01
C GLU A 82 -12.99 -23.00 12.50
N LEU A 83 -14.04 -23.17 13.35
CA LEU A 83 -15.03 -24.23 13.16
C LEU A 83 -16.26 -23.79 12.36
N LYS A 84 -16.56 -22.48 12.35
CA LYS A 84 -17.75 -21.95 11.68
C LYS A 84 -17.51 -20.52 11.23
N TYR A 85 -17.96 -20.25 10.01
CA TYR A 85 -17.88 -18.92 9.40
C TYR A 85 -19.27 -18.31 9.19
N LYS A 86 -19.33 -16.97 9.20
CA LYS A 86 -20.48 -16.18 8.80
C LYS A 86 -20.01 -14.83 8.28
N ASN A 87 -20.50 -14.41 7.12
CA ASN A 87 -20.11 -13.15 6.49
C ASN A 87 -18.58 -12.98 6.40
N ASN A 88 -17.89 -14.01 5.91
CA ASN A 88 -16.43 -14.05 5.73
C ASN A 88 -15.63 -13.90 7.04
N LYS A 89 -16.20 -14.23 8.18
CA LYS A 89 -15.53 -14.16 9.48
C LYS A 89 -15.75 -15.43 10.29
N PRO A 90 -14.72 -15.94 10.99
CA PRO A 90 -14.91 -17.03 11.93
C PRO A 90 -15.77 -16.56 13.10
N ILE A 91 -16.85 -17.29 13.38
CA ILE A 91 -17.78 -16.99 14.50
C ILE A 91 -17.68 -18.02 15.61
N LYS A 92 -16.93 -19.11 15.41
CA LYS A 92 -16.62 -20.11 16.42
C LYS A 92 -15.19 -20.57 16.22
N ILE A 93 -14.37 -20.32 17.23
CA ILE A 93 -13.00 -20.79 17.32
C ILE A 93 -12.85 -21.80 18.45
N GLU A 94 -11.86 -22.67 18.36
CA GLU A 94 -11.41 -23.58 19.40
C GLU A 94 -9.89 -23.49 19.49
N LEU A 95 -9.36 -23.26 20.68
CA LEU A 95 -7.91 -23.20 20.87
C LEU A 95 -7.31 -24.59 20.71
N CYS A 96 -6.12 -24.66 20.17
CA CYS A 96 -5.34 -25.90 20.02
C CYS A 96 -3.90 -25.65 20.47
N ASN A 97 -3.09 -26.71 20.50
CA ASN A 97 -1.78 -26.68 21.13
C ASN A 97 -0.64 -26.95 20.16
N SER A 98 -0.92 -27.06 18.85
CA SER A 98 0.12 -27.37 17.88
C SER A 98 -0.08 -26.66 16.54
N ILE A 99 1.02 -26.48 15.82
CA ILE A 99 1.01 -25.90 14.48
C ILE A 99 0.30 -26.82 13.47
N GLU A 100 0.31 -28.17 13.69
CA GLU A 100 -0.37 -29.17 12.85
C GLU A 100 -1.90 -29.03 12.91
N GLU A 101 -2.42 -28.39 13.93
CA GLU A 101 -3.84 -28.08 14.03
C GLU A 101 -4.16 -26.65 13.59
N ASP A 102 -3.23 -25.67 13.82
CA ASP A 102 -3.42 -24.26 13.49
C ASP A 102 -3.33 -24.01 11.98
N TYR A 103 -2.42 -24.69 11.25
CA TYR A 103 -2.21 -24.40 9.83
C TYR A 103 -3.46 -24.66 8.97
N VAL A 104 -4.30 -25.61 9.36
CA VAL A 104 -5.49 -26.00 8.59
C VAL A 104 -6.47 -24.86 8.37
N ARG A 105 -6.55 -23.88 9.30
CA ARG A 105 -7.42 -22.71 9.15
C ARG A 105 -6.89 -21.66 8.17
N ARG A 106 -5.59 -21.70 7.85
CA ARG A 106 -4.95 -20.70 7.00
C ARG A 106 -5.42 -20.80 5.55
N ASP A 107 -5.18 -19.72 4.81
CA ASP A 107 -5.68 -19.59 3.44
C ASP A 107 -4.86 -20.41 2.42
N PHE A 108 -3.55 -20.15 2.33
CA PHE A 108 -2.69 -20.70 1.29
C PHE A 108 -1.47 -21.40 1.88
N THR A 109 -0.98 -22.40 1.17
CA THR A 109 0.18 -23.22 1.58
C THR A 109 1.40 -22.36 1.87
N ILE A 110 1.71 -21.39 1.01
CA ILE A 110 2.83 -20.45 1.16
C ILE A 110 2.70 -19.47 2.34
N ASN A 111 1.51 -19.32 2.93
CA ASN A 111 1.23 -18.52 4.11
C ASN A 111 1.12 -19.36 5.38
N ALA A 112 1.26 -20.69 5.27
CA ALA A 112 1.24 -21.61 6.38
C ALA A 112 2.63 -22.21 6.68
N LEU A 113 3.67 -21.50 6.29
CA LEU A 113 5.04 -21.76 6.68
C LEU A 113 5.30 -21.11 8.03
N TYR A 114 5.92 -21.85 8.95
CA TYR A 114 6.28 -21.41 10.29
C TYR A 114 7.78 -21.36 10.42
N ALA A 115 8.30 -20.41 11.20
CA ALA A 115 9.73 -20.35 11.49
C ALA A 115 9.97 -20.22 13.00
N GLY A 116 10.81 -21.10 13.54
CA GLY A 116 11.29 -21.03 14.91
C GLY A 116 12.34 -19.94 15.11
N ILE A 117 12.72 -19.73 16.37
CA ILE A 117 13.77 -18.75 16.73
C ILE A 117 15.15 -19.12 16.16
N ASP A 118 15.38 -20.37 15.85
CA ASP A 118 16.59 -20.88 15.20
C ASP A 118 16.62 -20.62 13.69
N GLY A 119 15.56 -20.02 13.13
CA GLY A 119 15.39 -19.77 11.71
C GLY A 119 14.97 -21.00 10.90
N GLY A 120 14.77 -22.15 11.54
CA GLY A 120 14.28 -23.37 10.88
C GLY A 120 12.85 -23.18 10.38
N VAL A 121 12.59 -23.45 9.09
CA VAL A 121 11.27 -23.38 8.48
C VAL A 121 10.57 -24.73 8.63
N ILE A 122 9.34 -24.69 9.15
CA ILE A 122 8.46 -25.84 9.32
C ILE A 122 7.29 -25.69 8.36
N ASP A 123 7.00 -26.71 7.59
CA ASP A 123 5.90 -26.76 6.63
C ASP A 123 4.92 -27.89 7.02
N PRO A 124 3.89 -27.61 7.83
CA PRO A 124 2.93 -28.62 8.25
C PRO A 124 2.06 -29.16 7.13
N SER A 125 1.91 -28.37 6.04
CA SER A 125 1.14 -28.82 4.86
C SER A 125 1.89 -29.82 4.01
N GLY A 126 3.22 -29.78 4.01
CA GLY A 126 4.12 -30.51 3.13
C GLY A 126 4.22 -29.95 1.70
N ASP A 127 3.39 -28.98 1.36
CA ASP A 127 3.33 -28.39 0.01
C ASP A 127 3.84 -26.95 -0.03
N GLY A 128 3.89 -26.23 1.11
CA GLY A 128 4.13 -24.79 1.16
C GLY A 128 5.50 -24.37 0.63
N ILE A 129 6.57 -25.11 0.95
CA ILE A 129 7.92 -24.84 0.44
C ILE A 129 7.96 -25.10 -1.07
N ASN A 130 7.43 -26.23 -1.52
CA ASN A 130 7.39 -26.61 -2.94
C ASN A 130 6.55 -25.60 -3.76
N ASP A 131 5.40 -25.18 -3.26
CA ASP A 131 4.56 -24.19 -3.92
C ASP A 131 5.25 -22.81 -3.98
N PHE A 132 5.99 -22.44 -2.93
CA PHE A 132 6.78 -21.21 -2.94
C PHE A 132 7.89 -21.25 -4.00
N GLU A 133 8.65 -22.34 -4.08
CA GLU A 133 9.73 -22.53 -5.08
C GLU A 133 9.17 -22.54 -6.51
N ASN A 134 8.01 -23.19 -6.72
CA ASN A 134 7.34 -23.25 -8.03
C ASN A 134 6.48 -22.01 -8.33
N LYS A 135 6.42 -21.04 -7.40
CA LYS A 135 5.64 -19.80 -7.54
C LYS A 135 4.14 -20.08 -7.77
N ILE A 136 3.55 -20.90 -6.94
CA ILE A 136 2.13 -21.27 -6.99
C ILE A 136 1.40 -20.75 -5.77
N ILE A 137 0.20 -20.20 -5.96
CA ILE A 137 -0.77 -19.89 -4.90
C ILE A 137 -1.78 -21.02 -4.86
N ARG A 138 -1.73 -21.85 -3.82
CA ARG A 138 -2.60 -22.99 -3.59
C ARG A 138 -3.33 -22.89 -2.26
N CYS A 139 -4.62 -23.24 -2.23
CA CYS A 139 -5.38 -23.33 -0.99
C CYS A 139 -4.93 -24.52 -0.14
N ILE A 140 -5.09 -24.40 1.18
CA ILE A 140 -4.92 -25.51 2.11
C ILE A 140 -6.21 -26.34 2.13
N GLY A 141 -6.10 -27.63 1.87
CA GLY A 141 -7.23 -28.54 1.81
C GLY A 141 -8.07 -28.39 0.54
N ASN A 142 -9.39 -28.58 0.65
CA ASN A 142 -10.28 -28.46 -0.51
C ASN A 142 -10.46 -26.99 -0.91
N THR A 143 -10.09 -26.65 -2.12
CA THR A 143 -10.11 -25.27 -2.63
C THR A 143 -11.51 -24.66 -2.62
N HIS A 144 -12.51 -25.41 -3.08
CA HIS A 144 -13.88 -24.91 -3.13
C HIS A 144 -14.41 -24.57 -1.74
N ASP A 145 -14.27 -25.48 -0.79
CA ASP A 145 -14.75 -25.30 0.58
C ASP A 145 -13.99 -24.14 1.25
N LYS A 146 -12.68 -24.08 1.07
CA LYS A 146 -11.80 -23.05 1.63
C LYS A 146 -12.18 -21.63 1.16
N LEU A 147 -12.50 -21.48 -0.12
CA LEU A 147 -12.89 -20.18 -0.69
C LEU A 147 -14.34 -19.82 -0.37
N MET A 148 -15.24 -20.79 -0.21
CA MET A 148 -16.63 -20.56 0.19
C MET A 148 -16.79 -20.26 1.68
N GLU A 149 -15.92 -20.78 2.55
CA GLU A 149 -15.91 -20.40 3.98
C GLU A 149 -15.66 -18.91 4.17
N ASP A 150 -14.72 -18.35 3.42
CA ASP A 150 -14.32 -16.95 3.47
C ASP A 150 -14.01 -16.46 2.06
N ASN A 151 -14.97 -15.78 1.44
CA ASN A 151 -14.87 -15.26 0.08
C ASN A 151 -13.76 -14.19 -0.07
N THR A 152 -13.28 -13.61 1.04
CA THR A 152 -12.15 -12.66 0.99
C THR A 152 -10.88 -13.35 0.48
N ARG A 153 -10.74 -14.67 0.69
CA ARG A 153 -9.59 -15.46 0.23
C ARG A 153 -9.45 -15.44 -1.30
N VAL A 154 -10.54 -15.31 -2.05
CA VAL A 154 -10.49 -15.22 -3.51
C VAL A 154 -9.69 -13.99 -3.96
N LEU A 155 -10.03 -12.82 -3.42
CA LEU A 155 -9.33 -11.59 -3.79
C LEU A 155 -7.92 -11.54 -3.17
N ARG A 156 -7.71 -12.16 -2.00
CA ARG A 156 -6.37 -12.35 -1.42
C ARG A 156 -5.48 -13.24 -2.29
N ALA A 157 -6.02 -14.30 -2.90
CA ALA A 157 -5.28 -15.14 -3.86
C ALA A 157 -4.85 -14.31 -5.08
N ILE A 158 -5.77 -13.56 -5.68
CA ILE A 158 -5.49 -12.67 -6.80
C ILE A 158 -4.43 -11.65 -6.41
N ARG A 159 -4.57 -10.98 -5.26
CA ARG A 159 -3.58 -10.04 -4.78
C ARG A 159 -2.20 -10.68 -4.60
N LEU A 160 -2.11 -11.84 -3.96
CA LEU A 160 -0.83 -12.54 -3.79
C LEU A 160 -0.20 -12.89 -5.14
N SER A 161 -1.00 -13.37 -6.10
CA SER A 161 -0.52 -13.66 -7.45
C SER A 161 0.16 -12.44 -8.08
N PHE A 162 -0.51 -11.28 -8.07
CA PHE A 162 0.00 -10.08 -8.74
C PHE A 162 0.92 -9.19 -7.88
N THR A 163 1.11 -9.47 -6.60
CA THR A 163 2.16 -8.84 -5.80
C THR A 163 3.45 -9.65 -5.77
N LEU A 164 3.37 -10.97 -5.89
CA LEU A 164 4.52 -11.86 -5.84
C LEU A 164 4.98 -12.33 -7.23
N GLY A 165 4.16 -12.17 -8.27
CA GLY A 165 4.38 -12.77 -9.58
C GLY A 165 4.23 -14.28 -9.57
N PHE A 166 3.35 -14.82 -8.72
CA PHE A 166 3.04 -16.25 -8.59
C PHE A 166 1.79 -16.59 -9.40
N LYS A 167 1.71 -17.82 -9.90
CA LYS A 167 0.54 -18.32 -10.60
C LYS A 167 -0.52 -18.79 -9.60
N LEU A 168 -1.78 -18.56 -9.91
CA LEU A 168 -2.88 -19.21 -9.22
C LEU A 168 -2.91 -20.69 -9.62
N ASP A 169 -3.17 -21.56 -8.64
CA ASP A 169 -3.47 -22.97 -8.90
C ASP A 169 -4.74 -23.08 -9.78
N GLU A 170 -4.80 -24.12 -10.63
CA GLU A 170 -5.92 -24.31 -11.56
C GLU A 170 -7.27 -24.40 -10.82
N GLU A 171 -7.33 -25.02 -9.65
CA GLU A 171 -8.57 -25.08 -8.88
C GLU A 171 -9.06 -23.69 -8.42
N ILE A 172 -8.16 -22.74 -8.14
CA ILE A 172 -8.54 -21.36 -7.78
C ILE A 172 -9.09 -20.61 -9.02
N THR A 173 -8.44 -20.78 -10.18
CA THR A 173 -8.90 -20.15 -11.41
C THR A 173 -10.25 -20.69 -11.87
N ASP A 174 -10.46 -22.00 -11.78
CA ASP A 174 -11.74 -22.66 -12.05
C ASP A 174 -12.84 -22.19 -11.09
N PHE A 175 -12.50 -22.07 -9.79
CA PHE A 175 -13.45 -21.51 -8.82
C PHE A 175 -13.87 -20.09 -9.17
N ILE A 176 -12.92 -19.22 -9.56
CA ILE A 176 -13.22 -17.83 -9.98
C ILE A 176 -14.14 -17.80 -11.19
N LEU A 177 -13.90 -18.66 -12.19
CA LEU A 177 -14.74 -18.73 -13.40
C LEU A 177 -16.18 -19.11 -13.08
N LEU A 178 -16.36 -20.08 -12.18
CA LEU A 178 -17.66 -20.67 -11.86
C LEU A 178 -18.45 -19.86 -10.80
N ASN A 179 -17.76 -19.08 -9.94
CA ASN A 179 -18.35 -18.49 -8.74
C ASN A 179 -18.12 -16.96 -8.62
N LYS A 180 -18.16 -16.22 -9.72
CA LYS A 180 -17.89 -14.75 -9.72
C LYS A 180 -18.74 -13.96 -8.72
N ASP A 181 -19.92 -14.45 -8.39
CA ASP A 181 -20.83 -13.77 -7.46
C ASP A 181 -20.28 -13.68 -6.02
N VAL A 182 -19.24 -14.44 -5.67
CA VAL A 182 -18.54 -14.31 -4.38
C VAL A 182 -17.96 -12.90 -4.19
N PHE A 183 -17.51 -12.24 -5.26
CA PHE A 183 -17.01 -10.87 -5.19
C PHE A 183 -18.06 -9.86 -4.74
N LYS A 184 -19.35 -10.09 -5.00
CA LYS A 184 -20.46 -9.23 -4.56
C LYS A 184 -20.65 -9.24 -3.04
N THR A 185 -20.08 -10.23 -2.35
CA THR A 185 -20.14 -10.34 -0.89
C THR A 185 -19.03 -9.54 -0.20
N LEU A 186 -18.05 -9.07 -0.96
CA LEU A 186 -16.92 -8.31 -0.44
C LEU A 186 -17.29 -6.83 -0.26
N SER A 187 -16.82 -6.22 0.82
CA SER A 187 -17.00 -4.78 1.00
C SER A 187 -16.08 -4.01 0.05
N LYS A 188 -16.52 -2.82 -0.36
CA LYS A 188 -15.72 -1.94 -1.23
C LYS A 188 -14.41 -1.52 -0.57
N GLU A 189 -14.41 -1.35 0.74
CA GLU A 189 -13.22 -1.02 1.53
C GLU A 189 -12.20 -2.16 1.47
N PHE A 190 -12.65 -3.41 1.55
CA PHE A 190 -11.78 -4.58 1.41
C PHE A 190 -11.22 -4.68 -0.02
N ILE A 191 -12.09 -4.55 -1.03
CA ILE A 191 -11.67 -4.56 -2.44
C ILE A 191 -10.61 -3.46 -2.66
N HIS A 192 -10.86 -2.24 -2.20
CA HIS A 192 -9.91 -1.12 -2.29
C HIS A 192 -8.56 -1.47 -1.67
N SER A 193 -8.55 -1.99 -0.44
CA SER A 193 -7.31 -2.30 0.28
C SER A 193 -6.47 -3.40 -0.39
N GLU A 194 -7.09 -4.37 -1.06
CA GLU A 194 -6.36 -5.41 -1.79
C GLU A 194 -5.88 -4.90 -3.16
N LEU A 195 -6.67 -4.07 -3.84
CA LEU A 195 -6.29 -3.45 -5.11
C LEU A 195 -5.13 -2.46 -4.94
N ASP A 196 -5.12 -1.67 -3.86
CA ASP A 196 -4.01 -0.75 -3.56
C ASP A 196 -2.67 -1.49 -3.53
N LYS A 197 -2.62 -2.65 -2.85
CA LYS A 197 -1.41 -3.48 -2.79
C LYS A 197 -0.97 -4.00 -4.16
N ILE A 198 -1.93 -4.30 -5.04
CA ILE A 198 -1.62 -4.72 -6.42
C ILE A 198 -1.08 -3.53 -7.22
N PHE A 199 -1.70 -2.35 -7.07
CA PHE A 199 -1.34 -1.16 -7.85
C PHE A 199 -0.01 -0.52 -7.45
N GLU A 200 0.54 -0.91 -6.31
CA GLU A 200 1.89 -0.56 -5.88
C GLU A 200 2.97 -1.53 -6.40
N GLY A 201 2.57 -2.67 -6.99
CA GLY A 201 3.46 -3.75 -7.42
C GLY A 201 3.88 -3.67 -8.89
N ASP A 202 4.74 -4.62 -9.27
CA ASP A 202 5.34 -4.69 -10.61
C ASP A 202 4.43 -5.38 -11.65
N TYR A 203 3.44 -6.18 -11.21
CA TYR A 203 2.60 -7.01 -12.08
C TYR A 203 1.24 -6.39 -12.38
N VAL A 204 1.12 -5.06 -12.30
CA VAL A 204 -0.13 -4.32 -12.51
C VAL A 204 -0.71 -4.58 -13.91
N LYS A 205 0.14 -4.65 -14.94
CA LYS A 205 -0.32 -4.94 -16.30
C LYS A 205 -0.96 -6.32 -16.38
N ASP A 206 -0.29 -7.32 -15.84
CA ASP A 206 -0.78 -8.70 -15.87
C ASP A 206 -2.07 -8.87 -15.08
N PHE A 207 -2.24 -8.09 -13.99
CA PHE A 207 -3.50 -8.01 -13.25
C PHE A 207 -4.65 -7.48 -14.14
N PHE A 208 -4.44 -6.41 -14.91
CA PHE A 208 -5.50 -5.90 -15.79
C PHE A 208 -5.81 -6.87 -16.94
N ASP A 209 -4.80 -7.53 -17.51
CA ASP A 209 -4.98 -8.58 -18.50
C ASP A 209 -5.83 -9.73 -17.90
N PHE A 210 -5.57 -10.14 -16.66
CA PHE A 210 -6.37 -11.13 -15.93
C PHE A 210 -7.81 -10.66 -15.66
N VAL A 211 -8.01 -9.42 -15.21
CA VAL A 211 -9.34 -8.85 -14.98
C VAL A 211 -10.18 -8.85 -16.26
N ASP A 212 -9.57 -8.55 -17.40
CA ASP A 212 -10.23 -8.57 -18.71
C ASP A 212 -10.54 -10.00 -19.15
N GLU A 213 -9.61 -10.93 -19.05
CA GLU A 213 -9.76 -12.34 -19.40
C GLU A 213 -10.90 -13.00 -18.60
N TYR A 214 -10.91 -12.79 -17.29
CA TYR A 214 -11.90 -13.37 -16.38
C TYR A 214 -13.20 -12.54 -16.28
N ASN A 215 -13.32 -11.42 -17.00
CA ASN A 215 -14.48 -10.51 -16.98
C ASN A 215 -14.84 -10.05 -15.55
N LEU A 216 -13.87 -9.55 -14.79
CA LEU A 216 -14.03 -9.16 -13.39
C LEU A 216 -14.25 -7.67 -13.17
N LYS A 217 -14.23 -6.81 -14.20
CA LYS A 217 -14.35 -5.35 -14.07
C LYS A 217 -15.50 -4.92 -13.16
N SER A 218 -16.72 -5.35 -13.47
CA SER A 218 -17.91 -4.97 -12.70
C SER A 218 -17.92 -5.52 -11.28
N TYR A 219 -17.32 -6.68 -11.06
CA TYR A 219 -17.23 -7.32 -9.75
C TYR A 219 -16.21 -6.64 -8.83
N LEU A 220 -15.16 -6.05 -9.40
CA LEU A 220 -14.12 -5.29 -8.69
C LEU A 220 -14.37 -3.77 -8.72
N HIS A 221 -15.53 -3.33 -9.23
CA HIS A 221 -15.89 -1.91 -9.35
C HIS A 221 -14.90 -1.09 -10.18
N LEU A 222 -14.38 -1.67 -11.27
CA LEU A 222 -13.39 -1.07 -12.15
C LEU A 222 -13.99 -0.80 -13.53
N GLU A 223 -13.96 0.46 -13.98
CA GLU A 223 -14.29 0.84 -15.35
C GLU A 223 -13.09 1.54 -15.97
N TYR A 224 -12.55 0.96 -17.04
CA TYR A 224 -11.41 1.48 -17.77
C TYR A 224 -11.40 0.95 -19.22
N ASP A 225 -10.83 1.73 -20.14
CA ASP A 225 -10.58 1.29 -21.52
C ASP A 225 -9.19 0.68 -21.63
N LYS A 226 -8.18 1.46 -21.24
CA LYS A 226 -6.76 1.08 -21.31
C LYS A 226 -6.00 1.71 -20.16
N ILE A 227 -5.23 0.88 -19.48
CA ILE A 227 -4.33 1.34 -18.42
C ILE A 227 -2.91 1.54 -18.96
N VAL A 228 -2.35 2.70 -18.69
CA VAL A 228 -0.92 2.99 -18.90
C VAL A 228 -0.21 2.68 -17.59
N PRO A 229 0.92 1.96 -17.60
CA PRO A 229 1.68 1.66 -16.39
C PRO A 229 2.00 2.93 -15.59
N ALA A 230 1.59 2.94 -14.34
CA ALA A 230 1.83 3.94 -13.32
C ALA A 230 1.77 3.23 -11.96
N LEU A 231 1.88 3.94 -10.84
CA LEU A 231 1.81 3.35 -9.50
C LEU A 231 0.66 3.98 -8.70
N GLY A 232 0.06 3.21 -7.80
CA GLY A 232 -0.90 3.65 -6.82
C GLY A 232 -1.94 4.64 -7.37
N TRP A 233 -1.93 5.89 -6.92
CA TRP A 233 -2.85 6.94 -7.37
C TRP A 233 -2.84 7.19 -8.89
N GLY A 234 -1.71 6.91 -9.57
CA GLY A 234 -1.61 7.03 -11.03
C GLY A 234 -2.44 5.97 -11.76
N ILE A 235 -2.59 4.77 -11.20
CA ILE A 235 -3.50 3.74 -11.70
C ILE A 235 -4.94 4.16 -11.43
N TRP A 236 -5.28 4.53 -10.18
CA TRP A 236 -6.62 4.98 -9.81
C TRP A 236 -7.11 6.18 -10.64
N ALA A 237 -6.20 7.06 -11.03
CA ALA A 237 -6.54 8.22 -11.87
C ALA A 237 -7.01 7.85 -13.30
N GLN A 238 -6.77 6.62 -13.74
CA GLN A 238 -7.18 6.10 -15.05
C GLN A 238 -8.44 5.24 -14.99
N ILE A 239 -8.98 5.01 -13.79
CA ILE A 239 -10.13 4.15 -13.53
C ILE A 239 -11.32 5.03 -13.10
N GLU A 240 -12.50 4.74 -13.62
CA GLU A 240 -13.75 5.19 -13.04
C GLU A 240 -14.26 4.10 -12.10
N THR A 241 -14.65 4.47 -10.88
CA THR A 241 -15.05 3.54 -9.83
C THR A 241 -16.01 4.19 -8.85
N ASP A 242 -16.85 3.39 -8.22
CA ASP A 242 -17.72 3.77 -7.12
C ASP A 242 -17.16 3.39 -5.73
N ILE A 243 -15.88 3.00 -5.68
CA ILE A 243 -15.13 2.81 -4.44
C ILE A 243 -14.88 4.18 -3.78
N ASN A 244 -15.08 4.24 -2.47
CA ASN A 244 -14.83 5.45 -1.70
C ASN A 244 -13.36 5.55 -1.28
N PHE A 245 -12.75 6.71 -1.56
CA PHE A 245 -11.41 7.05 -1.09
C PHE A 245 -11.47 7.95 0.13
N CYS A 246 -10.47 7.90 0.98
CA CYS A 246 -10.27 8.94 1.97
C CYS A 246 -10.07 10.30 1.29
N LYS A 247 -10.20 11.41 2.04
CA LYS A 247 -10.10 12.75 1.44
C LYS A 247 -8.74 12.97 0.77
N PHE A 248 -7.67 12.53 1.41
CA PHE A 248 -6.30 12.71 0.93
C PHE A 248 -6.08 12.01 -0.43
N ASP A 249 -6.44 10.73 -0.53
CA ASP A 249 -6.30 9.95 -1.77
C ASP A 249 -7.16 10.52 -2.90
N ARG A 250 -8.40 10.91 -2.58
CA ARG A 250 -9.33 11.51 -3.53
C ARG A 250 -8.78 12.82 -4.11
N ASP A 251 -8.22 13.68 -3.25
CA ASP A 251 -7.64 14.96 -3.69
C ASP A 251 -6.42 14.71 -4.58
N ALA A 252 -5.56 13.74 -4.25
CA ALA A 252 -4.42 13.34 -5.05
C ALA A 252 -4.85 12.78 -6.43
N ILE A 253 -5.78 11.82 -6.45
CA ILE A 253 -6.32 11.22 -7.68
C ILE A 253 -6.95 12.29 -8.58
N ASN A 254 -7.78 13.17 -8.03
CA ASN A 254 -8.42 14.25 -8.78
C ASN A 254 -7.38 15.21 -9.37
N LYS A 255 -6.32 15.50 -8.63
CA LYS A 255 -5.24 16.36 -9.12
C LYS A 255 -4.49 15.72 -10.28
N ILE A 256 -4.22 14.43 -10.21
CA ILE A 256 -3.61 13.69 -11.33
C ILE A 256 -4.55 13.70 -12.55
N LYS A 257 -5.87 13.42 -12.37
CA LYS A 257 -6.88 13.51 -13.45
C LYS A 257 -6.88 14.90 -14.10
N GLU A 258 -6.82 15.98 -13.31
CA GLU A 258 -6.73 17.37 -13.82
C GLU A 258 -5.49 17.58 -14.69
N LEU A 259 -4.31 17.16 -14.19
CA LEU A 259 -3.04 17.29 -14.90
C LEU A 259 -3.04 16.49 -16.21
N VAL A 260 -3.57 15.26 -16.20
CA VAL A 260 -3.67 14.42 -17.40
C VAL A 260 -4.60 15.05 -18.44
N ARG A 261 -5.74 15.64 -18.03
CA ARG A 261 -6.67 16.34 -18.94
C ARG A 261 -6.03 17.52 -19.68
N LYS A 262 -5.01 18.17 -19.09
CA LYS A 262 -4.26 19.25 -19.79
C LYS A 262 -3.47 18.74 -20.97
N LYS A 263 -3.19 17.44 -21.08
CA LYS A 263 -2.38 16.77 -22.13
C LYS A 263 -0.95 17.31 -22.26
N LYS A 264 -0.60 18.41 -21.59
CA LYS A 264 0.70 19.04 -21.59
C LYS A 264 1.06 19.51 -20.19
N ILE A 265 2.14 18.99 -19.67
CA ILE A 265 2.72 19.39 -18.39
C ILE A 265 3.85 20.38 -18.67
N ASP A 266 3.86 21.49 -17.96
CA ASP A 266 4.90 22.51 -18.08
C ASP A 266 5.59 22.78 -16.72
N LYS A 267 6.56 23.71 -16.74
CA LYS A 267 7.33 24.08 -15.56
C LYS A 267 6.49 24.66 -14.41
N TYR A 268 5.33 25.23 -14.70
CA TYR A 268 4.43 25.75 -13.66
C TYR A 268 3.68 24.61 -12.98
N ASP A 269 3.31 23.57 -13.72
CA ASP A 269 2.73 22.38 -13.13
C ASP A 269 3.74 21.70 -12.19
N LEU A 270 5.03 21.61 -12.61
CA LEU A 270 6.12 21.08 -11.79
C LEU A 270 6.42 21.92 -10.54
N TYR A 271 6.19 23.23 -10.58
CA TYR A 271 6.49 24.13 -9.48
C TYR A 271 5.34 24.26 -8.46
N TYR A 272 4.08 24.35 -8.94
CA TYR A 272 2.92 24.65 -8.09
C TYR A 272 2.18 23.40 -7.57
N ASN A 273 2.57 22.20 -7.97
CA ASN A 273 1.97 20.97 -7.48
C ASN A 273 3.01 20.08 -6.81
N GLU A 274 2.56 19.15 -5.99
CA GLU A 274 3.44 18.12 -5.43
C GLU A 274 4.09 17.32 -6.56
N PHE A 275 5.41 17.18 -6.50
CA PHE A 275 6.18 16.60 -7.59
C PHE A 275 5.73 15.18 -7.93
N ILE A 276 5.37 14.36 -6.91
CA ILE A 276 4.90 12.99 -7.12
C ILE A 276 3.63 12.94 -7.99
N LEU A 277 2.67 13.84 -7.77
CA LEU A 277 1.42 13.88 -8.55
C LEU A 277 1.68 14.26 -10.02
N VAL A 278 2.61 15.20 -10.23
CA VAL A 278 3.01 15.59 -11.58
C VAL A 278 3.77 14.46 -12.27
N LEU A 279 4.62 13.75 -11.54
CA LEU A 279 5.36 12.60 -12.05
C LEU A 279 4.41 11.50 -12.53
N LEU A 280 3.42 11.13 -11.70
CA LEU A 280 2.40 10.15 -12.05
C LEU A 280 1.59 10.58 -13.28
N ALA A 281 1.19 11.84 -13.37
CA ALA A 281 0.53 12.36 -14.57
C ALA A 281 1.45 12.29 -15.82
N CYS A 282 2.74 12.56 -15.67
CA CYS A 282 3.71 12.44 -16.75
C CYS A 282 3.91 10.97 -17.18
N MET A 283 3.87 10.00 -16.26
CA MET A 283 3.91 8.58 -16.60
C MET A 283 2.71 8.21 -17.48
N ILE A 284 1.49 8.61 -17.11
CA ILE A 284 0.26 8.38 -17.87
C ILE A 284 0.34 9.03 -19.25
N LEU A 285 0.84 10.25 -19.33
CA LEU A 285 1.02 11.00 -20.58
C LEU A 285 2.26 10.54 -21.38
N LYS A 286 3.05 9.58 -20.88
CA LYS A 286 4.31 9.09 -21.46
C LYS A 286 5.35 10.19 -21.66
N LYS A 287 5.34 11.22 -20.82
CA LYS A 287 6.28 12.33 -20.83
C LYS A 287 7.55 12.00 -20.03
N LYS A 288 8.57 11.46 -20.70
CA LYS A 288 9.81 10.98 -20.05
C LYS A 288 10.74 12.10 -19.54
N SER A 289 10.55 13.35 -19.97
CA SER A 289 11.46 14.47 -19.66
C SER A 289 11.18 15.17 -18.33
N ALA A 290 10.09 14.83 -17.62
CA ALA A 290 9.64 15.55 -16.42
C ALA A 290 10.71 15.63 -15.31
N LEU A 291 11.43 14.54 -15.05
CA LEU A 291 12.52 14.51 -14.05
C LEU A 291 13.65 15.47 -14.42
N ILE A 292 14.05 15.48 -15.69
CA ILE A 292 15.11 16.34 -16.18
C ILE A 292 14.64 17.80 -16.16
N GLU A 293 13.39 18.07 -16.59
CA GLU A 293 12.82 19.40 -16.55
C GLU A 293 12.77 19.93 -15.12
N PHE A 294 12.33 19.12 -14.15
CA PHE A 294 12.32 19.47 -12.74
C PHE A 294 13.72 19.78 -12.22
N ALA A 295 14.70 18.88 -12.47
CA ALA A 295 16.08 19.07 -12.02
C ALA A 295 16.76 20.34 -12.60
N LEU A 296 16.35 20.76 -13.80
CA LEU A 296 16.89 21.95 -14.47
C LEU A 296 16.13 23.26 -14.14
N MET A 297 15.12 23.20 -13.26
CA MET A 297 14.40 24.40 -12.83
C MET A 297 15.29 25.33 -11.99
N PRO A 298 15.17 26.64 -12.16
CA PRO A 298 15.97 27.61 -11.39
C PRO A 298 15.57 27.72 -9.93
N ILE A 299 14.35 27.32 -9.60
CA ILE A 299 13.75 27.21 -8.25
C ILE A 299 12.75 26.06 -8.24
N HIS A 300 12.60 25.36 -7.11
CA HIS A 300 11.67 24.26 -6.91
C HIS A 300 10.52 24.62 -5.97
N ASN A 301 10.74 25.62 -5.14
CA ASN A 301 9.75 26.14 -4.19
C ASN A 301 10.07 27.60 -3.84
N ARG A 302 9.19 28.25 -3.07
CA ARG A 302 9.34 29.65 -2.69
C ARG A 302 10.56 29.89 -1.80
N SER A 303 11.00 28.96 -0.99
CA SER A 303 12.17 29.11 -0.12
C SER A 303 13.49 29.19 -0.89
N ASP A 304 13.53 28.73 -2.15
CA ASP A 304 14.70 28.82 -3.01
C ASP A 304 14.95 30.23 -3.55
N ILE A 305 13.98 31.13 -3.39
CA ILE A 305 14.09 32.51 -3.91
C ILE A 305 15.08 33.29 -3.03
N ASP A 306 16.10 33.86 -3.65
CA ASP A 306 17.15 34.63 -2.98
C ASP A 306 16.64 36.05 -2.57
N ILE A 307 15.52 36.08 -1.83
CA ILE A 307 14.98 37.29 -1.18
C ILE A 307 14.02 36.85 -0.06
N ASN A 308 13.99 37.62 1.02
CA ASN A 308 13.09 37.38 2.15
C ASN A 308 11.98 38.44 2.25
N ASN A 309 11.04 38.22 3.17
CA ASN A 309 9.90 39.12 3.38
C ASN A 309 10.33 40.55 3.79
N ASN A 310 11.35 40.67 4.63
CA ASN A 310 11.81 41.98 5.12
C ASN A 310 12.42 42.79 3.99
N ASP A 311 13.21 42.18 3.12
CA ASP A 311 13.78 42.82 1.94
C ASP A 311 12.70 43.41 1.00
N LEU A 312 11.56 42.71 0.90
CA LEU A 312 10.45 43.17 0.06
C LEU A 312 9.63 44.28 0.76
N LEU A 313 9.43 44.20 2.07
CA LEU A 313 8.71 45.22 2.84
C LEU A 313 9.39 46.60 2.83
N GLU A 314 10.70 46.64 2.57
CA GLU A 314 11.43 47.90 2.34
C GLU A 314 11.09 48.55 0.98
N ILE A 315 10.43 47.80 0.06
CA ILE A 315 10.22 48.25 -1.33
C ILE A 315 8.75 48.38 -1.67
N ILE A 316 7.89 47.51 -1.08
CA ILE A 316 6.47 47.41 -1.41
C ILE A 316 5.60 47.32 -0.16
N ASP A 317 4.34 47.78 -0.25
CA ASP A 317 3.35 47.63 0.80
C ASP A 317 3.00 46.13 1.04
N LYS A 318 2.72 45.80 2.32
CA LYS A 318 2.34 44.45 2.76
C LYS A 318 1.17 43.85 1.95
N LYS A 319 0.21 44.66 1.53
CA LYS A 319 -0.94 44.23 0.72
C LYS A 319 -0.56 43.62 -0.64
N TYR A 320 0.61 43.95 -1.17
CA TYR A 320 1.08 43.45 -2.46
C TYR A 320 2.00 42.24 -2.37
N MET A 321 2.41 41.79 -1.16
CA MET A 321 3.41 40.76 -0.95
C MET A 321 3.11 39.45 -1.72
N ASN A 322 1.91 38.92 -1.55
CA ASN A 322 1.55 37.62 -2.20
C ASN A 322 1.55 37.72 -3.73
N LYS A 323 1.08 38.83 -4.27
CA LYS A 323 1.08 39.10 -5.72
C LYS A 323 2.50 39.26 -6.24
N CYS A 324 3.33 39.98 -5.51
CA CYS A 324 4.71 40.23 -5.85
C CYS A 324 5.52 38.89 -5.89
N PHE A 325 5.39 38.06 -4.85
CA PHE A 325 6.06 36.75 -4.84
C PHE A 325 5.65 35.89 -6.04
N LYS A 326 4.35 35.78 -6.35
CA LYS A 326 3.88 35.03 -7.52
C LYS A 326 4.49 35.52 -8.83
N ASP A 327 4.64 36.86 -8.97
CA ASP A 327 5.23 37.44 -10.17
C ASP A 327 6.76 37.27 -10.22
N ILE A 328 7.44 37.27 -9.05
CA ILE A 328 8.86 36.92 -8.94
C ILE A 328 9.07 35.46 -9.33
N GLU A 329 8.30 34.52 -8.76
CA GLU A 329 8.33 33.10 -9.09
C GLU A 329 8.24 32.88 -10.60
N LYS A 330 7.22 33.46 -11.24
CA LYS A 330 7.02 33.39 -12.70
C LYS A 330 8.19 33.96 -13.47
N ALA A 331 8.72 35.13 -13.05
CA ALA A 331 9.81 35.78 -13.74
C ALA A 331 11.13 34.96 -13.66
N ILE A 332 11.36 34.25 -12.53
CA ILE A 332 12.51 33.36 -12.37
C ILE A 332 12.31 32.08 -13.18
N LEU A 333 11.14 31.45 -13.09
CA LEU A 333 10.80 30.25 -13.86
C LEU A 333 10.87 30.50 -15.38
N ASP A 334 10.47 31.69 -15.83
CA ASP A 334 10.60 32.13 -17.24
C ASP A 334 12.03 32.56 -17.63
N ARG A 335 12.97 32.51 -16.67
CA ARG A 335 14.35 32.99 -16.87
C ARG A 335 14.45 34.46 -17.32
N LYS A 336 13.40 35.27 -17.05
CA LYS A 336 13.39 36.72 -17.29
C LYS A 336 14.30 37.46 -16.32
N ILE A 337 14.46 36.93 -15.14
CA ILE A 337 15.39 37.40 -14.12
C ILE A 337 16.19 36.24 -13.54
N ARG A 338 17.39 36.50 -13.07
CA ARG A 338 18.20 35.51 -12.33
C ARG A 338 17.71 35.43 -10.89
N ASN A 339 17.75 34.27 -10.28
CA ASN A 339 17.50 34.08 -8.86
C ASN A 339 18.71 34.61 -8.05
N LYS A 340 18.81 35.92 -7.95
CA LYS A 340 19.82 36.67 -7.17
C LYS A 340 19.16 37.94 -6.61
N LYS A 341 19.38 38.19 -5.32
CA LYS A 341 18.77 39.32 -4.58
C LYS A 341 18.80 40.66 -5.36
N LYS A 342 19.96 41.05 -5.89
CA LYS A 342 20.09 42.27 -6.69
C LYS A 342 19.20 42.30 -7.94
N SER A 343 19.06 41.18 -8.62
CA SER A 343 18.21 41.05 -9.82
C SER A 343 16.73 41.17 -9.46
N ILE A 344 16.34 40.50 -8.39
CA ILE A 344 14.96 40.48 -7.87
C ILE A 344 14.55 41.86 -7.40
N ILE A 345 15.36 42.55 -6.61
CA ILE A 345 15.10 43.91 -6.14
C ILE A 345 14.88 44.87 -7.32
N ARG A 346 15.73 44.81 -8.35
CA ARG A 346 15.56 45.61 -9.57
C ARG A 346 14.25 45.34 -10.28
N TYR A 347 13.85 44.08 -10.35
CA TYR A 347 12.56 43.68 -10.93
C TYR A 347 11.38 44.21 -10.13
N VAL A 348 11.40 44.01 -8.79
CA VAL A 348 10.34 44.45 -7.88
C VAL A 348 10.12 45.96 -7.90
N LYS A 349 11.20 46.76 -7.91
CA LYS A 349 11.09 48.23 -8.03
C LYS A 349 10.39 48.69 -9.31
N LYS A 350 10.64 47.99 -10.44
CA LYS A 350 9.96 48.24 -11.70
C LYS A 350 8.50 47.79 -11.69
N TRP A 351 8.26 46.62 -11.08
CA TRP A 351 6.94 46.04 -10.94
C TRP A 351 6.03 46.92 -10.06
N TYR A 352 6.53 47.39 -8.92
CA TYR A 352 5.78 48.20 -7.97
C TYR A 352 5.33 49.54 -8.57
N LYS A 353 6.21 50.22 -9.30
CA LYS A 353 5.86 51.45 -10.03
C LYS A 353 4.69 51.28 -11.01
N LYS A 354 4.39 50.07 -11.45
CA LYS A 354 3.25 49.77 -12.34
C LYS A 354 1.96 49.48 -11.56
N GLN A 355 2.04 49.19 -10.26
CA GLN A 355 0.87 48.96 -9.42
C GLN A 355 0.31 50.27 -8.82
N GLU A 356 1.13 51.32 -8.79
CA GLU A 356 0.77 52.66 -8.30
C GLU A 356 0.14 53.57 -9.40
N LYS A 357 0.18 53.11 -10.65
CA LYS A 357 -0.50 53.73 -11.79
C LYS A 357 -1.84 53.00 -12.05
#